data_422c21744566338fec5e1e96690d26c5
#
_entry.id   422c21744566338fec5e1e96690d26c5
#
_cell.length_a   1.000
_cell.length_b   1.000
_cell.length_c   1.000
_cell.angle_alpha   90.00
_cell.angle_beta   90.00
_cell.angle_gamma   90.00
#
_symmetry.space_group_name_H-M   'P 1'
#
loop_
_entity.id
_entity.type
_entity.pdbx_description
1 polymer ?
#
loop_
_entity_poly.entity_id
_entity_poly.type
_entity_poly.pdbx_seq_one_letter_code
_entity_poly.pdbx_strand_id
1 'polypeptide(L)'
;MPLRDIFIALLVPCLWGFGFVIAKPAMQELSPILLNGLRWSLTGILMFWFFPFPKKLLKNIIIVSILGCTIQYSLTYSGLNLIDAASASFLVQSEVPFGIIVAYFMLGEKTPLKNIIGIIIAFIGVIILTGSPNLEGRIIGVFILLSGTLIWSFAQVLAKPISKEIGGLALTAWLGVIAGPLTIITSFFIEGNTYNQIVNASFNTWVIVVYLGIIMNIIAYSAWYHLLAKYPVNYIMPVLLLFPVTGLITAIFLLGEKPSTYSYIGGLIIIFGVGMILINKKKS
;
A
#
# COMPACT_ATOMS: atom_id res chain seq x y z
N MET A 1 -12.37 -1.39 -20.73
CA MET A 1 -10.93 -1.02 -20.74
C MET A 1 -10.26 -1.62 -21.97
N PRO A 2 -9.30 -0.92 -22.63
CA PRO A 2 -8.40 -1.51 -23.60
C PRO A 2 -7.58 -2.65 -22.96
N LEU A 3 -7.16 -3.65 -23.76
CA LEU A 3 -6.40 -4.82 -23.27
C LEU A 3 -5.13 -4.43 -22.51
N ARG A 4 -4.44 -3.39 -22.99
CA ARG A 4 -3.26 -2.81 -22.32
C ARG A 4 -3.55 -2.37 -20.89
N ASP A 5 -4.66 -1.64 -20.68
CA ASP A 5 -5.01 -1.11 -19.36
C ASP A 5 -5.48 -2.22 -18.41
N ILE A 6 -6.11 -3.29 -18.96
CA ILE A 6 -6.44 -4.50 -18.19
C ILE A 6 -5.16 -5.19 -17.70
N PHE A 7 -4.19 -5.38 -18.62
CA PHE A 7 -2.90 -5.99 -18.24
C PHE A 7 -2.18 -5.18 -17.16
N ILE A 8 -2.12 -3.85 -17.31
CA ILE A 8 -1.53 -2.95 -16.32
C ILE A 8 -2.27 -3.07 -14.98
N ALA A 9 -3.60 -3.10 -15.01
CA ALA A 9 -4.42 -3.21 -13.80
C ALA A 9 -4.16 -4.51 -13.03
N LEU A 10 -3.98 -5.63 -13.73
CA LEU A 10 -3.66 -6.93 -13.11
C LEU A 10 -2.21 -7.00 -12.60
N LEU A 11 -1.28 -6.37 -13.33
CA LEU A 11 0.14 -6.39 -12.98
C LEU A 11 0.46 -5.61 -11.69
N VAL A 12 -0.19 -4.46 -11.49
CA VAL A 12 0.06 -3.57 -10.34
C VAL A 12 -0.06 -4.29 -8.99
N PRO A 13 -1.19 -4.95 -8.65
CA PRO A 13 -1.32 -5.64 -7.36
C PRO A 13 -0.37 -6.83 -7.23
N CYS A 14 0.03 -7.47 -8.33
CA CYS A 14 1.03 -8.53 -8.30
C CYS A 14 2.41 -7.98 -7.89
N LEU A 15 2.84 -6.88 -8.49
CA LEU A 15 4.11 -6.22 -8.15
C LEU A 15 4.11 -5.70 -6.71
N TRP A 16 2.98 -5.14 -6.28
CA TRP A 16 2.84 -4.64 -4.91
C TRP A 16 2.82 -5.77 -3.88
N GLY A 17 2.06 -6.86 -4.12
CA GLY A 17 1.99 -8.01 -3.22
C GLY A 17 3.35 -8.68 -3.03
N PHE A 18 4.10 -8.88 -4.13
CA PHE A 18 5.46 -9.39 -4.08
C PHE A 18 6.39 -8.43 -3.31
N GLY A 19 6.42 -7.15 -3.70
CA GLY A 19 7.27 -6.13 -3.08
C GLY A 19 6.98 -5.93 -1.58
N PHE A 20 5.72 -6.03 -1.19
CA PHE A 20 5.32 -5.94 0.21
C PHE A 20 5.93 -7.06 1.06
N VAL A 21 5.93 -8.28 0.57
CA VAL A 21 6.46 -9.44 1.28
C VAL A 21 7.99 -9.42 1.32
N ILE A 22 8.66 -9.11 0.19
CA ILE A 22 10.13 -9.06 0.17
C ILE A 22 10.71 -7.88 0.96
N ALA A 23 9.91 -6.86 1.30
CA ALA A 23 10.34 -5.82 2.22
C ALA A 23 10.64 -6.37 3.62
N LYS A 24 9.98 -7.46 4.04
CA LYS A 24 10.15 -8.02 5.38
C LYS A 24 11.56 -8.48 5.70
N PRO A 25 12.25 -9.30 4.88
CA PRO A 25 13.65 -9.63 5.12
C PRO A 25 14.57 -8.40 5.10
N ALA A 26 14.34 -7.41 4.26
CA ALA A 26 15.14 -6.18 4.27
C ALA A 26 15.01 -5.40 5.59
N MET A 27 13.87 -5.52 6.27
CA MET A 27 13.64 -4.88 7.58
C MET A 27 14.41 -5.55 8.73
N GLN A 28 15.16 -6.62 8.49
CA GLN A 28 16.12 -7.17 9.46
C GLN A 28 17.41 -6.34 9.53
N GLU A 29 17.75 -5.63 8.47
CA GLU A 29 18.96 -4.81 8.36
C GLU A 29 18.67 -3.30 8.31
N LEU A 30 17.57 -2.92 7.68
CA LEU A 30 17.08 -1.55 7.58
C LEU A 30 15.77 -1.41 8.36
N SER A 31 15.69 -0.50 9.28
CA SER A 31 14.44 -0.27 10.02
C SER A 31 13.28 0.12 9.07
N PRO A 32 12.02 -0.16 9.44
CA PRO A 32 10.86 -0.01 8.57
C PRO A 32 10.71 1.38 7.94
N ILE A 33 10.90 2.45 8.74
CA ILE A 33 10.78 3.83 8.25
C ILE A 33 11.96 4.17 7.34
N LEU A 34 13.17 3.71 7.68
CA LEU A 34 14.36 3.91 6.85
C LEU A 34 14.21 3.25 5.49
N LEU A 35 13.80 1.98 5.44
CA LEU A 35 13.56 1.26 4.19
C LEU A 35 12.55 1.99 3.31
N ASN A 36 11.47 2.51 3.91
CA ASN A 36 10.49 3.31 3.19
C ASN A 36 11.11 4.61 2.65
N GLY A 37 11.89 5.32 3.44
CA GLY A 37 12.55 6.55 3.02
C GLY A 37 13.53 6.33 1.86
N LEU A 38 14.34 5.27 1.93
CA LEU A 38 15.32 4.93 0.89
C LEU A 38 14.65 4.61 -0.45
N ARG A 39 13.57 3.80 -0.47
CA ARG A 39 12.87 3.46 -1.72
C ARG A 39 12.22 4.69 -2.37
N TRP A 40 11.60 5.59 -1.57
CA TRP A 40 11.02 6.82 -2.11
C TRP A 40 12.08 7.82 -2.54
N SER A 41 13.21 7.93 -1.83
CA SER A 41 14.35 8.75 -2.26
C SER A 41 14.91 8.28 -3.59
N LEU A 42 15.10 6.97 -3.76
CA LEU A 42 15.55 6.39 -5.03
C LEU A 42 14.58 6.74 -6.17
N THR A 43 13.27 6.60 -5.91
CA THR A 43 12.22 7.00 -6.87
C THR A 43 12.35 8.47 -7.27
N GLY A 44 12.45 9.36 -6.28
CA GLY A 44 12.58 10.80 -6.50
C GLY A 44 13.84 11.14 -7.30
N ILE A 45 15.01 10.64 -6.88
CA ILE A 45 16.30 10.90 -7.53
C ILE A 45 16.30 10.45 -9.00
N LEU A 46 15.71 9.29 -9.30
CA LEU A 46 15.67 8.77 -10.67
C LEU A 46 14.70 9.51 -11.58
N MET A 47 13.63 10.11 -11.01
CA MET A 47 12.50 10.57 -11.81
C MET A 47 12.37 12.09 -11.90
N PHE A 48 12.85 12.88 -10.93
CA PHE A 48 12.55 14.32 -10.85
C PHE A 48 13.05 15.12 -12.06
N TRP A 49 14.11 14.68 -12.71
CA TRP A 49 14.70 15.34 -13.87
C TRP A 49 13.77 15.40 -15.09
N PHE A 50 12.80 14.49 -15.15
CA PHE A 50 11.94 14.33 -16.33
C PHE A 50 10.67 15.16 -16.26
N PHE A 51 10.37 15.81 -15.12
CA PHE A 51 9.10 16.48 -14.91
C PHE A 51 9.28 17.92 -14.41
N PRO A 52 8.51 18.88 -14.96
CA PRO A 52 8.54 20.27 -14.51
C PRO A 52 8.08 20.40 -13.07
N PHE A 53 8.58 21.42 -12.38
CA PHE A 53 8.22 21.69 -10.99
C PHE A 53 6.74 22.08 -10.84
N PRO A 54 5.94 21.37 -10.03
CA PRO A 54 4.48 21.51 -9.97
C PRO A 54 4.04 22.66 -9.05
N LYS A 55 4.44 23.89 -9.32
CA LYS A 55 4.19 25.07 -8.45
C LYS A 55 2.75 25.17 -7.93
N LYS A 56 1.75 25.00 -8.82
CA LYS A 56 0.34 25.15 -8.49
C LYS A 56 -0.21 24.05 -7.57
N LEU A 57 0.36 22.85 -7.66
CA LEU A 57 -0.09 21.66 -6.93
C LEU A 57 0.82 21.31 -5.76
N LEU A 58 1.91 22.06 -5.52
CA LEU A 58 2.94 21.73 -4.54
C LEU A 58 2.36 21.44 -3.15
N LYS A 59 1.45 22.30 -2.66
CA LYS A 59 0.80 22.10 -1.35
C LYS A 59 0.06 20.75 -1.28
N ASN A 60 -0.70 20.42 -2.32
CA ASN A 60 -1.47 19.18 -2.37
C ASN A 60 -0.55 17.95 -2.47
N ILE A 61 0.54 18.04 -3.26
CA ILE A 61 1.54 16.99 -3.37
C ILE A 61 2.26 16.77 -2.04
N ILE A 62 2.62 17.85 -1.32
CA ILE A 62 3.21 17.74 0.03
C ILE A 62 2.27 16.99 0.98
N ILE A 63 0.98 17.33 1.00
CA ILE A 63 0.00 16.65 1.85
C ILE A 63 -0.09 15.15 1.51
N VAL A 64 -0.20 14.83 0.22
CA VAL A 64 -0.26 13.41 -0.23
C VAL A 64 1.06 12.69 0.07
N SER A 65 2.21 13.35 -0.07
CA SER A 65 3.53 12.78 0.27
C SER A 65 3.62 12.44 1.76
N ILE A 66 3.21 13.36 2.63
CA ILE A 66 3.21 13.14 4.08
C ILE A 66 2.26 12.01 4.45
N LEU A 67 1.01 12.07 4.01
CA LEU A 67 -0.01 11.08 4.39
C LEU A 67 0.24 9.74 3.71
N GLY A 68 0.34 9.70 2.38
CA GLY A 68 0.32 8.48 1.59
C GLY A 68 1.68 7.81 1.40
N CYS A 69 2.77 8.50 1.68
CA CYS A 69 4.10 7.93 1.49
C CYS A 69 4.91 7.90 2.80
N THR A 70 4.91 8.99 3.58
CA THR A 70 5.68 9.02 4.83
C THR A 70 4.92 8.32 5.96
N ILE A 71 3.76 8.83 6.38
CA ILE A 71 3.05 8.29 7.55
C ILE A 71 2.49 6.91 7.26
N GLN A 72 1.75 6.76 6.17
CA GLN A 72 1.08 5.51 5.81
C GLN A 72 2.05 4.33 5.72
N TYR A 73 3.10 4.46 4.90
CA TYR A 73 4.04 3.35 4.73
C TYR A 73 4.93 3.12 5.94
N SER A 74 5.26 4.17 6.71
CA SER A 74 5.97 3.99 7.99
C SER A 74 5.14 3.11 8.93
N LEU A 75 3.83 3.37 9.05
CA LEU A 75 2.93 2.54 9.85
C LEU A 75 2.76 1.15 9.24
N THR A 76 2.52 1.05 7.94
CA THR A 76 2.29 -0.24 7.27
C THR A 76 3.51 -1.16 7.37
N TYR A 77 4.72 -0.64 7.16
CA TYR A 77 5.94 -1.43 7.28
C TYR A 77 6.30 -1.75 8.73
N SER A 78 6.08 -0.81 9.67
CA SER A 78 6.24 -1.11 11.08
C SER A 78 5.28 -2.22 11.54
N GLY A 79 4.02 -2.17 11.09
CA GLY A 79 3.06 -3.24 11.35
C GLY A 79 3.47 -4.58 10.71
N LEU A 80 3.89 -4.57 9.43
CA LEU A 80 4.39 -5.75 8.72
C LEU A 80 5.61 -6.38 9.42
N ASN A 81 6.50 -5.56 9.97
CA ASN A 81 7.66 -6.06 10.69
C ASN A 81 7.30 -6.84 11.98
N LEU A 82 6.15 -6.52 12.57
CA LEU A 82 5.68 -7.14 13.81
C LEU A 82 4.83 -8.38 13.62
N ILE A 83 4.24 -8.61 12.42
CA ILE A 83 3.35 -9.74 12.12
C ILE A 83 3.85 -10.54 10.92
N ASP A 84 3.23 -11.70 10.66
CA ASP A 84 3.55 -12.48 9.47
C ASP A 84 3.07 -11.78 8.18
N ALA A 85 3.81 -11.96 7.08
CA ALA A 85 3.55 -11.27 5.82
C ALA A 85 2.27 -11.76 5.14
N ALA A 86 1.89 -13.03 5.33
CA ALA A 86 0.65 -13.57 4.82
C ALA A 86 -0.57 -12.88 5.46
N SER A 87 -0.63 -12.81 6.80
CA SER A 87 -1.70 -12.10 7.53
C SER A 87 -1.70 -10.61 7.19
N ALA A 88 -0.54 -9.97 7.12
CA ALA A 88 -0.41 -8.56 6.75
C ALA A 88 -1.01 -8.29 5.36
N SER A 89 -0.76 -9.17 4.38
CA SER A 89 -1.28 -9.03 3.01
C SER A 89 -2.80 -9.09 2.94
N PHE A 90 -3.45 -9.87 3.81
CA PHE A 90 -4.91 -9.86 3.94
C PHE A 90 -5.44 -8.61 4.64
N LEU A 91 -4.78 -8.19 5.73
CA LEU A 91 -5.18 -7.02 6.50
C LEU A 91 -5.14 -5.71 5.69
N VAL A 92 -4.18 -5.59 4.77
CA VAL A 92 -4.09 -4.45 3.85
C VAL A 92 -5.38 -4.27 3.04
N GLN A 93 -6.14 -5.34 2.75
CA GLN A 93 -7.42 -5.23 2.05
C GLN A 93 -8.48 -4.40 2.79
N SER A 94 -8.27 -4.12 4.07
CA SER A 94 -9.11 -3.18 4.83
C SER A 94 -9.08 -1.75 4.25
N GLU A 95 -8.14 -1.44 3.35
CA GLU A 95 -8.11 -0.18 2.59
C GLU A 95 -9.39 0.05 1.78
N VAL A 96 -10.03 -1.02 1.29
CA VAL A 96 -11.27 -0.90 0.50
C VAL A 96 -12.45 -0.46 1.36
N PRO A 97 -12.81 -1.15 2.48
CA PRO A 97 -13.84 -0.66 3.38
C PRO A 97 -13.51 0.72 3.97
N PHE A 98 -12.26 0.98 4.36
CA PHE A 98 -11.85 2.30 4.81
C PHE A 98 -12.03 3.36 3.73
N GLY A 99 -11.66 3.05 2.47
CA GLY A 99 -11.81 3.97 1.34
C GLY A 99 -13.27 4.40 1.12
N ILE A 100 -14.23 3.49 1.29
CA ILE A 100 -15.65 3.78 1.17
C ILE A 100 -16.12 4.68 2.33
N ILE A 101 -15.69 4.38 3.54
CA ILE A 101 -16.01 5.19 4.73
C ILE A 101 -15.45 6.62 4.54
N VAL A 102 -14.21 6.73 4.11
CA VAL A 102 -13.56 8.02 3.85
C VAL A 102 -14.28 8.80 2.73
N ALA A 103 -14.63 8.12 1.63
CA ALA A 103 -15.37 8.75 0.53
C ALA A 103 -16.76 9.24 0.96
N TYR A 104 -17.45 8.50 1.82
CA TYR A 104 -18.72 8.93 2.40
C TYR A 104 -18.56 10.26 3.17
N PHE A 105 -17.58 10.35 4.07
CA PHE A 105 -17.37 11.55 4.88
C PHE A 105 -16.77 12.71 4.10
N MET A 106 -15.83 12.47 3.18
CA MET A 106 -15.13 13.53 2.45
C MET A 106 -15.87 14.02 1.21
N LEU A 107 -16.55 13.11 0.51
CA LEU A 107 -17.19 13.41 -0.77
C LEU A 107 -18.73 13.41 -0.68
N GLY A 108 -19.30 13.05 0.47
CA GLY A 108 -20.75 12.94 0.65
C GLY A 108 -21.37 11.81 -0.19
N GLU A 109 -20.58 10.83 -0.64
CA GLU A 109 -21.05 9.71 -1.47
C GLU A 109 -21.96 8.80 -0.64
N LYS A 110 -23.21 8.57 -1.10
CA LYS A 110 -24.11 7.64 -0.44
C LYS A 110 -23.60 6.20 -0.59
N THR A 111 -23.50 5.50 0.52
CA THR A 111 -23.04 4.11 0.54
C THR A 111 -24.23 3.17 0.41
N PRO A 112 -24.35 2.38 -0.67
CA PRO A 112 -25.42 1.39 -0.82
C PRO A 112 -25.39 0.35 0.33
N LEU A 113 -26.55 -0.16 0.73
CA LEU A 113 -26.69 -1.18 1.79
C LEU A 113 -25.77 -2.39 1.54
N LYS A 114 -25.64 -2.81 0.30
CA LYS A 114 -24.72 -3.88 -0.12
C LYS A 114 -23.27 -3.61 0.31
N ASN A 115 -22.80 -2.37 0.16
CA ASN A 115 -21.44 -2.00 0.53
C ASN A 115 -21.28 -2.02 2.07
N ILE A 116 -22.32 -1.59 2.81
CA ILE A 116 -22.34 -1.67 4.28
C ILE A 116 -22.20 -3.13 4.73
N ILE A 117 -22.97 -4.05 4.13
CA ILE A 117 -22.87 -5.48 4.41
C ILE A 117 -21.47 -6.01 4.10
N GLY A 118 -20.90 -5.65 2.93
CA GLY A 118 -19.56 -6.04 2.55
C GLY A 118 -18.49 -5.52 3.52
N ILE A 119 -18.62 -4.28 4.01
CA ILE A 119 -17.75 -3.70 5.05
C ILE A 119 -17.82 -4.53 6.34
N ILE A 120 -19.02 -4.85 6.81
CA ILE A 120 -19.23 -5.65 8.04
C ILE A 120 -18.56 -7.02 7.88
N ILE A 121 -18.80 -7.70 6.76
CA ILE A 121 -18.21 -9.02 6.48
C ILE A 121 -16.66 -8.92 6.45
N ALA A 122 -16.11 -7.90 5.80
CA ALA A 122 -14.66 -7.72 5.75
C ALA A 122 -14.07 -7.52 7.16
N PHE A 123 -14.70 -6.73 8.03
CA PHE A 123 -14.23 -6.55 9.41
C PHE A 123 -14.40 -7.81 10.27
N ILE A 124 -15.44 -8.63 10.05
CA ILE A 124 -15.56 -9.96 10.69
C ILE A 124 -14.35 -10.82 10.29
N GLY A 125 -13.97 -10.81 9.01
CA GLY A 125 -12.77 -11.49 8.53
C GLY A 125 -11.50 -11.00 9.21
N VAL A 126 -11.34 -9.68 9.42
CA VAL A 126 -10.22 -9.10 10.18
C VAL A 126 -10.21 -9.63 11.62
N ILE A 127 -11.34 -9.66 12.30
CA ILE A 127 -11.45 -10.18 13.68
C ILE A 127 -11.04 -11.66 13.74
N ILE A 128 -11.52 -12.49 12.83
CA ILE A 128 -11.17 -13.92 12.77
C ILE A 128 -9.66 -14.07 12.51
N LEU A 129 -9.10 -13.29 11.57
CA LEU A 129 -7.68 -13.32 11.25
C LEU A 129 -6.83 -12.90 12.45
N THR A 130 -7.24 -11.88 13.21
CA THR A 130 -6.52 -11.42 14.42
C THR A 130 -6.53 -12.45 15.54
N GLY A 131 -7.50 -13.38 15.56
CA GLY A 131 -7.52 -14.55 16.43
C GLY A 131 -6.54 -15.66 16.03
N SER A 132 -5.74 -15.47 14.98
CA SER A 132 -4.71 -16.41 14.57
C SER A 132 -3.63 -16.61 15.64
N PRO A 133 -3.22 -17.84 15.96
CA PRO A 133 -2.08 -18.09 16.84
C PRO A 133 -0.78 -17.41 16.38
N ASN A 134 -0.63 -17.17 15.07
CA ASN A 134 0.51 -16.46 14.52
C ASN A 134 0.53 -14.98 14.92
N LEU A 135 -0.61 -14.42 15.35
CA LEU A 135 -0.76 -13.04 15.78
C LEU A 135 -0.89 -12.88 17.30
N GLU A 136 -0.84 -13.98 18.06
CA GLU A 136 -0.88 -13.95 19.51
C GLU A 136 0.26 -13.09 20.06
N GLY A 137 -0.08 -12.13 20.93
CA GLY A 137 0.87 -11.15 21.46
C GLY A 137 1.31 -10.07 20.47
N ARG A 138 0.82 -10.07 19.22
CA ARG A 138 1.23 -9.15 18.14
C ARG A 138 0.12 -8.19 17.70
N ILE A 139 -0.93 -8.05 18.50
CA ILE A 139 -2.10 -7.22 18.17
C ILE A 139 -1.73 -5.75 17.89
N ILE A 140 -0.67 -5.24 18.51
CA ILE A 140 -0.15 -3.89 18.25
C ILE A 140 0.26 -3.76 16.78
N GLY A 141 0.93 -4.76 16.20
CA GLY A 141 1.30 -4.77 14.79
C GLY A 141 0.09 -4.69 13.85
N VAL A 142 -1.01 -5.38 14.22
CA VAL A 142 -2.28 -5.33 13.48
C VAL A 142 -2.87 -3.91 13.51
N PHE A 143 -2.95 -3.27 14.69
CA PHE A 143 -3.47 -1.91 14.80
C PHE A 143 -2.61 -0.88 14.05
N ILE A 144 -1.29 -0.99 14.14
CA ILE A 144 -0.37 -0.11 13.41
C ILE A 144 -0.59 -0.26 11.89
N LEU A 145 -0.68 -1.50 11.38
CA LEU A 145 -0.91 -1.76 9.97
C LEU A 145 -2.28 -1.24 9.52
N LEU A 146 -3.36 -1.50 10.26
CA LEU A 146 -4.70 -1.00 9.94
C LEU A 146 -4.77 0.54 9.96
N SER A 147 -4.04 1.19 10.85
CA SER A 147 -3.92 2.66 10.86
C SER A 147 -3.25 3.15 9.58
N GLY A 148 -2.21 2.46 9.11
CA GLY A 148 -1.59 2.75 7.82
C GLY A 148 -2.56 2.62 6.66
N THR A 149 -3.36 1.54 6.59
CA THR A 149 -4.35 1.34 5.52
C THR A 149 -5.46 2.38 5.53
N LEU A 150 -5.89 2.83 6.71
CA LEU A 150 -6.84 3.93 6.84
C LEU A 150 -6.26 5.24 6.26
N ILE A 151 -5.03 5.59 6.62
CA ILE A 151 -4.37 6.79 6.11
C ILE A 151 -4.15 6.71 4.59
N TRP A 152 -3.81 5.53 4.06
CA TRP A 152 -3.72 5.31 2.62
C TRP A 152 -5.03 5.65 1.91
N SER A 153 -6.18 5.25 2.48
CA SER A 153 -7.50 5.55 1.93
C SER A 153 -7.75 7.06 1.78
N PHE A 154 -7.34 7.87 2.75
CA PHE A 154 -7.39 9.33 2.64
C PHE A 154 -6.45 9.85 1.53
N ALA A 155 -5.22 9.34 1.50
CA ALA A 155 -4.23 9.78 0.52
C ALA A 155 -4.66 9.52 -0.92
N GLN A 156 -5.35 8.39 -1.21
CA GLN A 156 -5.85 8.05 -2.54
C GLN A 156 -6.93 9.04 -3.02
N VAL A 157 -7.84 9.42 -2.15
CA VAL A 157 -8.87 10.43 -2.48
C VAL A 157 -8.22 11.77 -2.85
N LEU A 158 -7.19 12.17 -2.11
CA LEU A 158 -6.44 13.42 -2.36
C LEU A 158 -5.53 13.33 -3.60
N ALA A 159 -4.94 12.17 -3.89
CA ALA A 159 -4.05 11.96 -5.04
C ALA A 159 -4.79 11.99 -6.39
N LYS A 160 -6.05 11.58 -6.42
CA LYS A 160 -6.82 11.45 -7.66
C LYS A 160 -6.89 12.72 -8.50
N PRO A 161 -7.29 13.89 -7.99
CA PRO A 161 -7.31 15.12 -8.78
C PRO A 161 -5.92 15.54 -9.27
N ILE A 162 -4.88 15.33 -8.47
CA ILE A 162 -3.51 15.66 -8.83
C ILE A 162 -3.04 14.75 -9.99
N SER A 163 -3.30 13.45 -9.91
CA SER A 163 -2.93 12.50 -10.95
C SER A 163 -3.62 12.77 -12.30
N LYS A 164 -4.83 13.34 -12.27
CA LYS A 164 -5.53 13.79 -13.49
C LYS A 164 -4.85 14.98 -14.15
N GLU A 165 -4.27 15.88 -13.36
CA GLU A 165 -3.69 17.13 -13.87
C GLU A 165 -2.26 16.93 -14.39
N ILE A 166 -1.39 16.22 -13.64
CA ILE A 166 0.03 16.06 -14.01
C ILE A 166 0.42 14.66 -14.48
N GLY A 167 -0.50 13.70 -14.39
CA GLY A 167 -0.23 12.30 -14.73
C GLY A 167 0.45 11.50 -13.61
N GLY A 168 0.34 10.16 -13.71
CA GLY A 168 0.81 9.25 -12.68
C GLY A 168 2.32 9.26 -12.47
N LEU A 169 3.10 9.31 -13.56
CA LEU A 169 4.58 9.34 -13.51
C LEU A 169 5.08 10.61 -12.82
N ALA A 170 4.56 11.78 -13.20
CA ALA A 170 4.94 13.04 -12.58
C ALA A 170 4.56 13.08 -11.10
N LEU A 171 3.36 12.61 -10.75
CA LEU A 171 2.94 12.53 -9.35
C LEU A 171 3.89 11.63 -8.56
N THR A 172 4.20 10.42 -9.04
CA THR A 172 5.11 9.49 -8.36
C THR A 172 6.51 10.09 -8.18
N ALA A 173 7.03 10.80 -9.18
CA ALA A 173 8.32 11.48 -9.10
C ALA A 173 8.34 12.50 -7.96
N TRP A 174 7.35 13.39 -7.90
CA TRP A 174 7.30 14.44 -6.88
C TRP A 174 6.94 13.92 -5.49
N LEU A 175 6.16 12.83 -5.39
CA LEU A 175 5.99 12.11 -4.12
C LEU A 175 7.34 11.58 -3.61
N GLY A 176 8.15 11.00 -4.50
CA GLY A 176 9.48 10.50 -4.15
C GLY A 176 10.43 11.59 -3.65
N VAL A 177 10.47 12.73 -4.35
CA VAL A 177 11.31 13.89 -3.99
C VAL A 177 10.97 14.43 -2.60
N ILE A 178 9.70 14.46 -2.25
CA ILE A 178 9.23 15.05 -0.99
C ILE A 178 9.25 14.00 0.13
N ALA A 179 8.63 12.83 -0.10
CA ALA A 179 8.49 11.82 0.93
C ALA A 179 9.80 11.13 1.26
N GLY A 180 10.68 10.90 0.28
CA GLY A 180 11.94 10.19 0.51
C GLY A 180 12.78 10.83 1.61
N PRO A 181 13.27 12.07 1.43
CA PRO A 181 14.07 12.77 2.44
C PRO A 181 13.31 12.95 3.76
N LEU A 182 12.02 13.31 3.70
CA LEU A 182 11.21 13.49 4.91
C LEU A 182 11.12 12.21 5.74
N THR A 183 10.95 11.07 5.08
CA THR A 183 10.85 9.77 5.77
C THR A 183 12.20 9.33 6.34
N ILE A 184 13.34 9.60 5.64
CA ILE A 184 14.67 9.34 6.19
C ILE A 184 14.92 10.20 7.43
N ILE A 185 14.56 11.48 7.40
CA ILE A 185 14.65 12.37 8.56
C ILE A 185 13.79 11.82 9.71
N THR A 186 12.56 11.38 9.42
CA THR A 186 11.67 10.77 10.41
C THR A 186 12.29 9.53 11.04
N SER A 187 12.89 8.65 10.22
CA SER A 187 13.61 7.46 10.70
C SER A 187 14.78 7.84 11.63
N PHE A 188 15.54 8.85 11.27
CA PHE A 188 16.67 9.31 12.10
C PHE A 188 16.21 9.68 13.53
N PHE A 189 15.06 10.34 13.66
CA PHE A 189 14.54 10.75 14.99
C PHE A 189 13.82 9.64 15.74
N ILE A 190 13.13 8.73 15.05
CA ILE A 190 12.27 7.71 15.66
C ILE A 190 13.03 6.38 15.87
N GLU A 191 13.77 5.92 14.87
CA GLU A 191 14.41 4.61 14.88
C GLU A 191 15.88 4.67 15.27
N GLY A 192 16.54 5.81 15.05
CA GLY A 192 17.96 6.00 15.34
C GLY A 192 18.87 5.11 14.48
N ASN A 193 20.18 5.21 14.73
CA ASN A 193 21.20 4.35 14.11
C ASN A 193 21.17 4.23 12.56
N THR A 194 20.51 5.14 11.89
CA THR A 194 20.22 5.15 10.46
C THR A 194 21.48 5.02 9.61
N TYR A 195 22.55 5.75 9.94
CA TYR A 195 23.81 5.71 9.20
C TYR A 195 24.44 4.32 9.21
N ASN A 196 24.55 3.69 10.38
CA ASN A 196 25.15 2.35 10.52
C ASN A 196 24.34 1.29 9.78
N GLN A 197 23.01 1.39 9.77
CA GLN A 197 22.15 0.49 9.01
C GLN A 197 22.42 0.61 7.50
N ILE A 198 22.53 1.83 6.98
CA ILE A 198 22.82 2.07 5.54
C ILE A 198 24.19 1.49 5.15
N VAL A 199 25.24 1.75 5.97
CA VAL A 199 26.60 1.33 5.63
C VAL A 199 26.79 -0.19 5.73
N ASN A 200 26.10 -0.84 6.67
CA ASN A 200 26.25 -2.29 6.91
C ASN A 200 25.21 -3.14 6.18
N ALA A 201 24.25 -2.53 5.48
CA ALA A 201 23.23 -3.28 4.74
C ALA A 201 23.86 -4.15 3.64
N SER A 202 23.42 -5.40 3.57
CA SER A 202 23.91 -6.38 2.61
C SER A 202 23.52 -6.02 1.18
N PHE A 203 24.24 -6.60 0.22
CA PHE A 203 23.90 -6.45 -1.21
C PHE A 203 22.44 -6.89 -1.50
N ASN A 204 21.97 -7.97 -0.88
CA ASN A 204 20.60 -8.44 -1.06
C ASN A 204 19.57 -7.41 -0.59
N THR A 205 19.81 -6.76 0.54
CA THR A 205 18.95 -5.68 1.05
C THR A 205 18.90 -4.50 0.09
N TRP A 206 20.02 -4.11 -0.51
CA TRP A 206 20.04 -3.08 -1.54
C TRP A 206 19.31 -3.47 -2.83
N VAL A 207 19.38 -4.74 -3.25
CA VAL A 207 18.57 -5.26 -4.37
C VAL A 207 17.08 -5.11 -4.06
N ILE A 208 16.65 -5.38 -2.83
CA ILE A 208 15.27 -5.17 -2.41
C ILE A 208 14.90 -3.67 -2.46
N VAL A 209 15.75 -2.78 -1.95
CA VAL A 209 15.53 -1.31 -2.03
C VAL A 209 15.34 -0.87 -3.48
N VAL A 210 16.16 -1.37 -4.39
CA VAL A 210 16.07 -1.07 -5.83
C VAL A 210 14.75 -1.59 -6.41
N TYR A 211 14.36 -2.82 -6.09
CA TYR A 211 13.06 -3.35 -6.50
C TYR A 211 11.91 -2.47 -6.00
N LEU A 212 11.92 -2.12 -4.72
CA LEU A 212 10.87 -1.30 -4.11
C LEU A 212 10.82 0.12 -4.70
N GLY A 213 11.97 0.74 -4.97
CA GLY A 213 12.04 2.08 -5.55
C GLY A 213 11.69 2.12 -7.05
N ILE A 214 12.14 1.15 -7.83
CA ILE A 214 11.92 1.14 -9.28
C ILE A 214 10.65 0.39 -9.64
N ILE A 215 10.55 -0.89 -9.27
CA ILE A 215 9.44 -1.72 -9.74
C ILE A 215 8.15 -1.37 -9.01
N MET A 216 8.20 -1.30 -7.68
CA MET A 216 7.01 -1.05 -6.87
C MET A 216 6.55 0.42 -6.93
N ASN A 217 7.49 1.38 -6.91
CA ASN A 217 7.15 2.80 -6.95
C ASN A 217 7.09 3.34 -8.38
N ILE A 218 8.20 3.36 -9.14
CA ILE A 218 8.18 4.00 -10.46
C ILE A 218 7.19 3.29 -11.38
N ILE A 219 7.25 1.97 -11.50
CA ILE A 219 6.39 1.24 -12.42
C ILE A 219 4.99 1.09 -11.86
N ALA A 220 4.81 0.42 -10.71
CA ALA A 220 3.48 0.05 -10.26
C ALA A 220 2.67 1.25 -9.73
N TYR A 221 3.25 2.18 -8.93
CA TYR A 221 2.51 3.37 -8.48
C TYR A 221 2.18 4.32 -9.62
N SER A 222 3.11 4.54 -10.57
CA SER A 222 2.80 5.39 -11.73
C SER A 222 1.69 4.78 -12.60
N ALA A 223 1.71 3.48 -12.78
CA ALA A 223 0.66 2.74 -13.48
C ALA A 223 -0.69 2.82 -12.73
N TRP A 224 -0.67 2.67 -11.40
CA TRP A 224 -1.86 2.83 -10.57
C TRP A 224 -2.46 4.24 -10.68
N TYR A 225 -1.65 5.29 -10.52
CA TYR A 225 -2.12 6.67 -10.64
C TYR A 225 -2.60 6.99 -12.06
N HIS A 226 -1.99 6.40 -13.09
CA HIS A 226 -2.52 6.50 -14.46
C HIS A 226 -3.92 5.90 -14.58
N LEU A 227 -4.14 4.71 -14.04
CA LEU A 227 -5.46 4.08 -14.02
C LEU A 227 -6.46 4.87 -13.17
N LEU A 228 -6.04 5.36 -12.01
CA LEU A 228 -6.85 6.16 -11.09
C LEU A 228 -7.31 7.48 -11.74
N ALA A 229 -6.45 8.10 -12.56
CA ALA A 229 -6.80 9.30 -13.32
C ALA A 229 -7.83 9.01 -14.42
N LYS A 230 -7.75 7.84 -15.05
CA LYS A 230 -8.50 7.49 -16.27
C LYS A 230 -9.86 6.83 -15.99
N TYR A 231 -9.93 6.04 -14.90
CA TYR A 231 -11.11 5.22 -14.59
C TYR A 231 -11.75 5.59 -13.25
N PRO A 232 -13.05 5.32 -13.08
CA PRO A 232 -13.69 5.38 -11.76
C PRO A 232 -13.00 4.43 -10.77
N VAL A 233 -12.86 4.87 -9.51
CA VAL A 233 -12.20 4.10 -8.46
C VAL A 233 -12.84 2.72 -8.28
N ASN A 234 -14.17 2.68 -8.23
CA ASN A 234 -14.96 1.44 -8.09
C ASN A 234 -14.80 0.46 -9.26
N TYR A 235 -14.26 0.91 -10.40
CA TYR A 235 -14.04 0.06 -11.57
C TYR A 235 -12.66 -0.62 -11.56
N ILE A 236 -11.65 0.03 -10.99
CA ILE A 236 -10.27 -0.51 -10.95
C ILE A 236 -9.95 -1.21 -9.62
N MET A 237 -10.61 -0.83 -8.52
CA MET A 237 -10.39 -1.43 -7.20
C MET A 237 -10.48 -2.97 -7.16
N PRO A 238 -11.37 -3.67 -7.92
CA PRO A 238 -11.44 -5.14 -7.87
C PRO A 238 -10.12 -5.85 -8.14
N VAL A 239 -9.24 -5.25 -8.94
CA VAL A 239 -7.93 -5.87 -9.25
C VAL A 239 -7.02 -5.98 -8.02
N LEU A 240 -7.22 -5.12 -7.01
CA LEU A 240 -6.45 -5.15 -5.77
C LEU A 240 -6.67 -6.43 -4.96
N LEU A 241 -7.73 -7.21 -5.24
CA LEU A 241 -7.91 -8.55 -4.66
C LEU A 241 -6.81 -9.54 -5.05
N LEU A 242 -6.02 -9.26 -6.08
CA LEU A 242 -4.83 -10.05 -6.41
C LEU A 242 -3.65 -9.79 -5.46
N PHE A 243 -3.62 -8.67 -4.77
CA PHE A 243 -2.55 -8.32 -3.83
C PHE A 243 -2.37 -9.39 -2.75
N PRO A 244 -3.39 -9.80 -1.95
CA PRO A 244 -3.22 -10.83 -0.94
C PRO A 244 -2.92 -12.21 -1.53
N VAL A 245 -3.37 -12.50 -2.74
CA VAL A 245 -3.04 -13.77 -3.42
C VAL A 245 -1.55 -13.84 -3.72
N THR A 246 -0.99 -12.81 -4.32
CA THR A 246 0.45 -12.74 -4.60
C THR A 246 1.27 -12.62 -3.32
N GLY A 247 0.80 -11.86 -2.34
CA GLY A 247 1.43 -11.77 -1.01
C GLY A 247 1.50 -13.13 -0.32
N LEU A 248 0.40 -13.87 -0.28
CA LEU A 248 0.34 -15.21 0.33
C LEU A 248 1.29 -16.19 -0.36
N ILE A 249 1.25 -16.25 -1.69
CA ILE A 249 2.14 -17.11 -2.49
C ILE A 249 3.61 -16.77 -2.19
N THR A 250 3.95 -15.48 -2.20
CA THR A 250 5.31 -15.03 -1.93
C THR A 250 5.75 -15.35 -0.50
N ALA A 251 4.88 -15.16 0.50
CA ALA A 251 5.18 -15.45 1.90
C ALA A 251 5.46 -16.94 2.12
N ILE A 252 4.67 -17.83 1.51
CA ILE A 252 4.85 -19.27 1.63
C ILE A 252 6.15 -19.71 0.92
N PHE A 253 6.34 -19.35 -0.36
CA PHE A 253 7.43 -19.89 -1.16
C PHE A 253 8.77 -19.20 -0.91
N LEU A 254 8.78 -17.91 -0.61
CA LEU A 254 10.01 -17.15 -0.45
C LEU A 254 10.45 -17.02 1.02
N LEU A 255 9.49 -16.84 1.94
CA LEU A 255 9.79 -16.67 3.37
C LEU A 255 9.60 -17.96 4.17
N GLY A 256 9.05 -19.02 3.56
CA GLY A 256 8.76 -20.28 4.27
C GLY A 256 7.66 -20.13 5.34
N GLU A 257 6.84 -19.10 5.26
CA GLU A 257 5.76 -18.89 6.23
C GLU A 257 4.72 -20.01 6.14
N LYS A 258 4.17 -20.39 7.30
CA LYS A 258 3.09 -21.38 7.43
C LYS A 258 1.85 -20.68 7.99
N PRO A 259 1.01 -20.08 7.13
CA PRO A 259 -0.20 -19.42 7.57
C PRO A 259 -1.12 -20.36 8.32
N SER A 260 -1.74 -19.88 9.40
CA SER A 260 -2.69 -20.67 10.18
C SER A 260 -4.02 -20.85 9.45
N THR A 261 -4.83 -21.78 9.90
CA THR A 261 -6.22 -21.94 9.42
C THR A 261 -7.02 -20.66 9.61
N TYR A 262 -6.80 -19.91 10.70
CA TYR A 262 -7.43 -18.60 10.94
C TYR A 262 -7.03 -17.58 9.89
N SER A 263 -5.76 -17.56 9.46
CA SER A 263 -5.27 -16.69 8.38
C SER A 263 -5.97 -16.97 7.06
N TYR A 264 -6.16 -18.25 6.70
CA TYR A 264 -6.89 -18.63 5.49
C TYR A 264 -8.37 -18.27 5.57
N ILE A 265 -9.06 -18.66 6.66
CA ILE A 265 -10.49 -18.41 6.82
C ILE A 265 -10.77 -16.90 6.89
N GLY A 266 -10.07 -16.17 7.77
CA GLY A 266 -10.21 -14.73 7.90
C GLY A 266 -9.90 -14.00 6.61
N GLY A 267 -8.80 -14.39 5.94
CA GLY A 267 -8.40 -13.83 4.65
C GLY A 267 -9.45 -14.04 3.55
N LEU A 268 -10.03 -15.23 3.43
CA LEU A 268 -11.11 -15.51 2.47
C LEU A 268 -12.36 -14.69 2.77
N ILE A 269 -12.72 -14.51 4.04
CA ILE A 269 -13.85 -13.68 4.44
C ILE A 269 -13.59 -12.20 4.11
N ILE A 270 -12.37 -11.69 4.34
CA ILE A 270 -11.98 -10.33 3.93
C ILE A 270 -12.15 -10.16 2.42
N ILE A 271 -11.58 -11.07 1.63
CA ILE A 271 -11.68 -11.04 0.16
C ILE A 271 -13.13 -11.10 -0.29
N PHE A 272 -13.96 -11.94 0.32
CA PHE A 272 -15.37 -12.04 -0.01
C PHE A 272 -16.12 -10.74 0.30
N GLY A 273 -15.95 -10.17 1.50
CA GLY A 273 -16.55 -8.89 1.89
C GLY A 273 -16.16 -7.75 0.95
N VAL A 274 -14.86 -7.63 0.64
CA VAL A 274 -14.33 -6.65 -0.32
C VAL A 274 -14.88 -6.91 -1.73
N GLY A 275 -14.92 -8.17 -2.19
CA GLY A 275 -15.49 -8.56 -3.46
C GLY A 275 -16.96 -8.17 -3.60
N MET A 276 -17.77 -8.33 -2.53
CA MET A 276 -19.16 -7.87 -2.51
C MET A 276 -19.28 -6.35 -2.75
N ILE A 277 -18.39 -5.56 -2.17
CA ILE A 277 -18.36 -4.11 -2.34
C ILE A 277 -18.09 -3.75 -3.81
N LEU A 278 -17.11 -4.41 -4.40
CA LEU A 278 -16.53 -4.07 -5.70
C LEU A 278 -17.41 -4.54 -6.90
N ILE A 279 -18.17 -5.63 -6.74
CA ILE A 279 -19.07 -6.14 -7.78
C ILE A 279 -20.34 -5.27 -7.80
N ASN A 280 -20.27 -4.08 -8.34
CA ASN A 280 -21.47 -3.29 -8.63
C ASN A 280 -22.10 -3.76 -9.95
N LYS A 281 -23.28 -4.39 -9.88
CA LYS A 281 -24.15 -4.47 -11.05
C LYS A 281 -24.50 -3.04 -11.48
N LYS A 282 -24.03 -2.58 -12.65
CA LYS A 282 -24.65 -1.45 -13.33
C LYS A 282 -26.16 -1.69 -13.33
N LYS A 283 -26.93 -0.85 -12.63
CA LYS A 283 -28.32 -0.64 -13.04
C LYS A 283 -28.23 0.08 -14.40
N SER A 284 -28.55 -0.66 -15.45
CA SER A 284 -28.88 -0.11 -16.77
C SER A 284 -30.04 0.86 -16.65
#